data_05925a2018647234be9a8cc72436534a
#
_entry.id   05925a2018647234be9a8cc72436534a
#
_cell.length_a   1.000
_cell.length_b   1.000
_cell.length_c   1.000
_cell.angle_alpha   90.00
_cell.angle_beta   90.00
_cell.angle_gamma   90.00
#
_symmetry.space_group_name_H-M   'P 1'
#
loop_
_entity.id
_entity.type
_entity.pdbx_description
1 polymer ?
#
loop_
_entity_poly.entity_id
_entity_poly.type
_entity_poly.pdbx_seq_one_letter_code
_entity_poly.pdbx_strand_id
1 'polypeptide(L)'
;MKIEINAVLRDAKGTGASRRLRHEGKVPGVLYGGNGDAKSIELNAKDLYMQFKHEAFHASILTLNIDGKKESVLLRDYQMHPVRNNIQHIDLQRIDENKKLSVKIPFHFLNEDVAPGVKLEGGVVSHIMVDVDISCLPKDLPTYIEVDMIALSIGDSIRLSDIKVPEGVELTTLSEDNDPTVTSISQPKVVVEETPVAAEGEEGEEGAEAAEGGDDKAAEGGDDKAAEGGDEKSDKKD
;
A
#
# COMPACT_ATOMS: atom_id res chain seq x y z
N MET A 1 12.67 21.26 -1.62
CA MET A 1 13.56 20.53 -2.56
C MET A 1 12.82 20.42 -3.88
N LYS A 2 13.41 20.74 -5.04
CA LYS A 2 12.71 20.59 -6.33
C LYS A 2 13.06 19.19 -6.86
N ILE A 3 12.07 18.33 -6.94
CA ILE A 3 12.25 16.97 -7.45
C ILE A 3 11.94 17.01 -8.95
N GLU A 4 12.90 16.63 -9.78
CA GLU A 4 12.74 16.58 -11.24
C GLU A 4 12.59 15.14 -11.69
N ILE A 5 11.59 14.87 -12.54
CA ILE A 5 11.29 13.56 -13.11
C ILE A 5 11.34 13.69 -14.64
N ASN A 6 12.03 12.76 -15.28
CA ASN A 6 12.06 12.68 -16.73
C ASN A 6 11.03 11.65 -17.21
N ALA A 7 10.21 12.07 -18.16
CA ALA A 7 9.22 11.21 -18.80
C ALA A 7 9.26 11.35 -20.32
N VAL A 8 8.83 10.33 -21.00
CA VAL A 8 8.71 10.28 -22.46
C VAL A 8 7.23 10.02 -22.81
N LEU A 9 6.75 10.64 -23.87
CA LEU A 9 5.41 10.38 -24.38
C LEU A 9 5.34 8.97 -24.97
N ARG A 10 4.24 8.27 -24.75
CA ARG A 10 4.00 6.94 -25.31
C ARG A 10 2.69 6.90 -26.11
N ASP A 11 2.71 6.25 -27.26
CA ASP A 11 1.53 6.04 -28.11
C ASP A 11 0.93 4.65 -27.88
N ALA A 12 1.77 3.66 -27.56
CA ALA A 12 1.34 2.30 -27.33
C ALA A 12 0.48 2.18 -26.06
N LYS A 13 -0.78 1.77 -26.24
CA LYS A 13 -1.78 1.59 -25.15
C LYS A 13 -2.17 0.11 -25.04
N GLY A 14 -2.79 -0.24 -23.93
CA GLY A 14 -3.34 -1.57 -23.67
C GLY A 14 -2.45 -2.44 -22.76
N THR A 15 -3.03 -3.56 -22.30
CA THR A 15 -2.44 -4.44 -21.28
C THR A 15 -1.12 -5.07 -21.74
N GLY A 16 -1.05 -5.54 -22.98
CA GLY A 16 0.15 -6.17 -23.54
C GLY A 16 1.32 -5.18 -23.67
N ALA A 17 1.06 -3.95 -24.11
CA ALA A 17 2.06 -2.90 -24.23
C ALA A 17 2.61 -2.50 -22.86
N SER A 18 1.73 -2.25 -21.88
CA SER A 18 2.12 -1.90 -20.52
C SER A 18 2.91 -3.02 -19.82
N ARG A 19 2.60 -4.29 -20.12
CA ARG A 19 3.36 -5.43 -19.59
C ARG A 19 4.78 -5.50 -20.16
N ARG A 20 4.94 -5.31 -21.49
CA ARG A 20 6.27 -5.26 -22.11
C ARG A 20 7.12 -4.12 -21.56
N LEU A 21 6.52 -2.93 -21.43
CA LEU A 21 7.17 -1.74 -20.90
C LEU A 21 7.73 -1.97 -19.48
N ARG A 22 6.96 -2.64 -18.61
CA ARG A 22 7.43 -3.01 -17.26
C ARG A 22 8.57 -4.02 -17.28
N HIS A 23 8.59 -4.94 -18.26
CA HIS A 23 9.71 -5.87 -18.44
C HIS A 23 10.98 -5.16 -18.91
N GLU A 24 10.86 -4.06 -19.63
CA GLU A 24 11.96 -3.19 -20.06
C GLU A 24 12.47 -2.26 -18.94
N GLY A 25 11.89 -2.37 -17.72
CA GLY A 25 12.27 -1.51 -16.60
C GLY A 25 11.69 -0.11 -16.65
N LYS A 26 10.58 0.07 -17.35
CA LYS A 26 9.84 1.33 -17.41
C LYS A 26 8.49 1.22 -16.73
N VAL A 27 7.98 2.33 -16.20
CA VAL A 27 6.68 2.43 -15.55
C VAL A 27 5.75 3.25 -16.45
N PRO A 28 4.58 2.70 -16.81
CA PRO A 28 3.55 3.46 -17.47
C PRO A 28 2.90 4.44 -16.49
N GLY A 29 2.62 5.65 -16.96
CA GLY A 29 1.89 6.66 -16.21
C GLY A 29 0.93 7.43 -17.08
N VAL A 30 0.11 8.25 -16.44
CA VAL A 30 -0.83 9.18 -17.05
C VAL A 30 -0.64 10.56 -16.45
N LEU A 31 -0.57 11.56 -17.32
CA LEU A 31 -0.55 12.95 -16.94
C LEU A 31 -1.85 13.61 -17.38
N TYR A 32 -2.63 14.13 -16.42
CA TYR A 32 -3.92 14.75 -16.68
C TYR A 32 -4.12 16.03 -15.86
N GLY A 33 -5.25 16.69 -16.05
CA GLY A 33 -5.57 17.95 -15.36
C GLY A 33 -5.02 19.20 -16.05
N GLY A 34 -5.27 20.36 -15.45
CA GLY A 34 -4.95 21.66 -16.05
C GLY A 34 -5.78 21.93 -17.31
N ASN A 35 -5.24 22.76 -18.20
CA ASN A 35 -5.87 23.12 -19.46
C ASN A 35 -5.45 22.21 -20.64
N GLY A 36 -4.72 21.12 -20.38
CA GLY A 36 -4.21 20.22 -21.41
C GLY A 36 -4.87 18.87 -21.43
N ASP A 37 -4.85 18.21 -22.60
CA ASP A 37 -5.34 16.84 -22.75
C ASP A 37 -4.55 15.85 -21.90
N ALA A 38 -5.20 14.74 -21.54
CA ALA A 38 -4.54 13.63 -20.86
C ALA A 38 -3.48 13.00 -21.78
N LYS A 39 -2.26 12.87 -21.27
CA LYS A 39 -1.13 12.29 -21.98
C LYS A 39 -0.69 10.99 -21.33
N SER A 40 -0.49 9.97 -22.13
CA SER A 40 0.14 8.73 -21.66
C SER A 40 1.67 8.92 -21.67
N ILE A 41 2.30 8.62 -20.55
CA ILE A 41 3.74 8.78 -20.37
C ILE A 41 4.40 7.48 -19.94
N GLU A 42 5.70 7.38 -20.15
CA GLU A 42 6.54 6.34 -19.59
C GLU A 42 7.70 6.94 -18.82
N LEU A 43 8.05 6.33 -17.70
CA LEU A 43 9.11 6.75 -16.81
C LEU A 43 10.10 5.60 -16.57
N ASN A 44 11.34 5.93 -16.22
CA ASN A 44 12.32 4.94 -15.82
C ASN A 44 11.97 4.41 -14.40
N ALA A 45 11.80 3.08 -14.27
CA ALA A 45 11.42 2.46 -13.01
C ALA A 45 12.45 2.68 -11.89
N LYS A 46 13.74 2.65 -12.23
CA LYS A 46 14.83 2.79 -11.25
C LYS A 46 14.88 4.22 -10.69
N ASP A 47 14.83 5.21 -11.57
CA ASP A 47 14.89 6.62 -11.16
C ASP A 47 13.65 7.01 -10.36
N LEU A 48 12.48 6.55 -10.81
CA LEU A 48 11.22 6.76 -10.10
C LEU A 48 11.23 6.11 -8.70
N TYR A 49 11.72 4.88 -8.57
CA TYR A 49 11.81 4.18 -7.29
C TYR A 49 12.75 4.88 -6.31
N MET A 50 13.85 5.44 -6.78
CA MET A 50 14.77 6.22 -5.93
C MET A 50 14.11 7.51 -5.40
N GLN A 51 13.37 8.20 -6.25
CA GLN A 51 12.63 9.40 -5.85
C GLN A 51 11.46 9.07 -4.92
N PHE A 52 10.80 7.94 -5.15
CA PHE A 52 9.64 7.48 -4.38
C PHE A 52 9.96 7.16 -2.90
N LYS A 53 11.23 6.87 -2.58
CA LYS A 53 11.69 6.66 -1.21
C LYS A 53 11.67 7.94 -0.35
N HIS A 54 11.65 9.09 -1.00
CA HIS A 54 11.57 10.37 -0.29
C HIS A 54 10.10 10.70 0.00
N GLU A 55 9.76 10.90 1.26
CA GLU A 55 8.41 11.27 1.67
C GLU A 55 7.92 12.54 0.98
N ALA A 56 8.82 13.51 0.81
CA ALA A 56 8.55 14.72 0.06
C ALA A 56 8.03 14.48 -1.36
N PHE A 57 8.27 13.30 -1.95
CA PHE A 57 7.77 12.97 -3.29
C PHE A 57 6.25 12.85 -3.32
N HIS A 58 5.64 12.37 -2.25
CA HIS A 58 4.21 12.12 -2.16
C HIS A 58 3.39 13.40 -1.94
N ALA A 59 3.97 14.36 -1.22
CA ALA A 59 3.27 15.54 -0.77
C ALA A 59 3.89 16.85 -1.30
N SER A 60 4.66 16.81 -2.39
CA SER A 60 5.26 18.03 -2.95
C SER A 60 4.98 18.21 -4.44
N ILE A 61 5.20 19.45 -4.89
CA ILE A 61 5.10 19.80 -6.31
C ILE A 61 6.35 19.29 -7.02
N LEU A 62 6.14 18.41 -8.00
CA LEU A 62 7.17 17.81 -8.80
C LEU A 62 7.34 18.55 -10.12
N THR A 63 8.56 18.58 -10.65
CA THR A 63 8.83 19.10 -11.98
C THR A 63 8.97 17.95 -12.97
N LEU A 64 7.98 17.76 -13.82
CA LEU A 64 8.00 16.75 -14.87
C LEU A 64 8.61 17.31 -16.15
N ASN A 65 9.65 16.67 -16.65
CA ASN A 65 10.28 17.02 -17.92
C ASN A 65 9.81 16.04 -19.00
N ILE A 66 9.04 16.52 -19.97
CA ILE A 66 8.56 15.74 -21.10
C ILE A 66 9.14 16.36 -22.37
N ASP A 67 10.02 15.64 -23.05
CA ASP A 67 10.63 16.08 -24.32
C ASP A 67 11.21 17.51 -24.25
N GLY A 68 11.83 17.87 -23.11
CA GLY A 68 12.42 19.19 -22.88
C GLY A 68 11.46 20.26 -22.37
N LYS A 69 10.18 19.95 -22.21
CA LYS A 69 9.19 20.86 -21.60
C LYS A 69 9.02 20.51 -20.11
N LYS A 70 9.18 21.49 -19.25
CA LYS A 70 8.98 21.35 -17.81
C LYS A 70 7.54 21.73 -17.45
N GLU A 71 6.82 20.81 -16.85
CA GLU A 71 5.45 21.00 -16.34
C GLU A 71 5.45 20.75 -14.82
N SER A 72 4.73 21.59 -14.06
CA SER A 72 4.53 21.40 -12.61
C SER A 72 3.39 20.40 -12.40
N VAL A 73 3.68 19.34 -11.68
CA VAL A 73 2.75 18.24 -11.46
C VAL A 73 2.74 17.81 -10.00
N LEU A 74 1.66 17.16 -9.60
CA LEU A 74 1.48 16.51 -8.31
C LEU A 74 1.27 15.02 -8.51
N LEU A 75 1.81 14.21 -7.62
CA LEU A 75 1.47 12.79 -7.53
C LEU A 75 0.04 12.67 -7.00
N ARG A 76 -0.86 12.09 -7.81
CA ARG A 76 -2.25 11.88 -7.40
C ARG A 76 -2.48 10.48 -6.85
N ASP A 77 -1.96 9.48 -7.56
CA ASP A 77 -2.08 8.09 -7.18
C ASP A 77 -0.92 7.26 -7.74
N TYR A 78 -0.69 6.11 -7.14
CA TYR A 78 0.31 5.17 -7.60
C TYR A 78 -0.10 3.73 -7.28
N GLN A 79 0.37 2.81 -8.08
CA GLN A 79 0.15 1.39 -7.88
C GLN A 79 1.48 0.68 -7.68
N MET A 80 1.60 -0.05 -6.58
CA MET A 80 2.75 -0.90 -6.31
C MET A 80 2.40 -2.38 -6.46
N HIS A 81 3.40 -3.18 -6.76
CA HIS A 81 3.23 -4.64 -6.78
C HIS A 81 3.19 -5.16 -5.33
N PRO A 82 2.20 -6.00 -4.95
CA PRO A 82 2.00 -6.40 -3.55
C PRO A 82 3.17 -7.21 -2.95
N VAL A 83 3.94 -7.92 -3.78
CA VAL A 83 5.06 -8.77 -3.33
C VAL A 83 6.42 -8.18 -3.70
N ARG A 84 6.51 -7.52 -4.85
CA ARG A 84 7.75 -6.91 -5.33
C ARG A 84 7.64 -5.41 -5.12
N ASN A 85 8.64 -4.76 -4.54
CA ASN A 85 8.66 -3.31 -4.34
C ASN A 85 8.86 -2.54 -5.65
N ASN A 86 8.01 -2.85 -6.65
CA ASN A 86 8.06 -2.22 -7.97
C ASN A 86 6.79 -1.40 -8.20
N ILE A 87 6.96 -0.18 -8.67
CA ILE A 87 5.87 0.69 -9.08
C ILE A 87 5.29 0.15 -10.39
N GLN A 88 3.97 -0.05 -10.43
CA GLN A 88 3.26 -0.55 -11.61
C GLN A 88 2.62 0.54 -12.45
N HIS A 89 2.13 1.58 -11.81
CA HIS A 89 1.50 2.73 -12.45
C HIS A 89 1.69 3.98 -11.62
N ILE A 90 1.67 5.12 -12.28
CA ILE A 90 1.71 6.43 -11.62
C ILE A 90 0.75 7.40 -12.31
N ASP A 91 0.00 8.10 -11.50
CA ASP A 91 -0.95 9.13 -11.92
C ASP A 91 -0.44 10.50 -11.50
N LEU A 92 -0.17 11.34 -12.48
CA LEU A 92 0.31 12.70 -12.27
C LEU A 92 -0.76 13.71 -12.70
N GLN A 93 -1.01 14.67 -11.84
CA GLN A 93 -1.96 15.76 -12.09
C GLN A 93 -1.22 17.07 -12.29
N ARG A 94 -1.53 17.77 -13.39
CA ARG A 94 -1.02 19.14 -13.60
C ARG A 94 -1.63 20.09 -12.59
N ILE A 95 -0.81 21.00 -12.11
CA ILE A 95 -1.19 21.99 -11.10
C ILE A 95 -1.54 23.31 -11.76
N ASP A 96 -2.70 23.84 -11.39
CA ASP A 96 -3.10 25.22 -11.66
C ASP A 96 -2.91 26.02 -10.37
N GLU A 97 -2.13 27.11 -10.40
CA GLU A 97 -1.77 27.91 -9.21
C GLU A 97 -2.97 28.48 -8.43
N ASN A 98 -4.12 28.63 -9.10
CA ASN A 98 -5.31 29.26 -8.54
C ASN A 98 -6.41 28.27 -8.10
N LYS A 99 -6.15 26.98 -8.22
CA LYS A 99 -7.14 25.97 -7.84
C LYS A 99 -6.72 25.25 -6.56
N LYS A 100 -7.66 25.01 -5.65
CA LYS A 100 -7.45 24.15 -4.50
C LYS A 100 -7.16 22.73 -4.98
N LEU A 101 -6.17 22.10 -4.34
CA LEU A 101 -5.75 20.74 -4.61
C LEU A 101 -6.14 19.88 -3.41
N SER A 102 -6.64 18.69 -3.68
CA SER A 102 -6.87 17.67 -2.67
C SER A 102 -5.71 16.67 -2.71
N VAL A 103 -4.96 16.55 -1.63
CA VAL A 103 -3.72 15.75 -1.56
C VAL A 103 -3.71 14.95 -0.26
N LYS A 104 -3.11 13.75 -0.31
CA LYS A 104 -2.79 12.95 0.87
C LYS A 104 -1.44 13.33 1.43
N ILE A 105 -1.40 13.67 2.71
CA ILE A 105 -0.17 14.06 3.40
C ILE A 105 0.09 13.09 4.55
N PRO A 106 1.34 12.58 4.68
CA PRO A 106 1.70 11.68 5.75
C PRO A 106 1.82 12.42 7.10
N PHE A 107 1.54 11.70 8.17
CA PHE A 107 1.81 12.13 9.53
C PHE A 107 3.24 11.75 9.94
N HIS A 108 3.93 12.68 10.60
CA HIS A 108 5.17 12.42 11.30
C HIS A 108 4.90 12.37 12.80
N PHE A 109 5.02 11.20 13.39
CA PHE A 109 4.83 11.00 14.81
C PHE A 109 6.14 11.31 15.54
N LEU A 110 6.09 12.31 16.42
CA LEU A 110 7.23 12.73 17.21
C LEU A 110 7.13 12.19 18.64
N ASN A 111 8.29 11.88 19.25
CA ASN A 111 8.39 11.47 20.65
C ASN A 111 7.66 10.18 21.03
N GLU A 112 7.47 9.27 20.09
CA GLU A 112 6.77 7.99 20.31
C GLU A 112 7.44 7.17 21.43
N ASP A 113 8.77 7.00 21.37
CA ASP A 113 9.55 6.24 22.37
C ASP A 113 9.63 6.89 23.75
N VAL A 114 9.32 8.19 23.84
CA VAL A 114 9.43 8.99 25.06
C VAL A 114 8.08 9.11 25.76
N ALA A 115 6.98 8.84 25.07
CA ALA A 115 5.63 8.91 25.62
C ALA A 115 5.51 8.10 26.92
N PRO A 116 4.90 8.66 28.00
CA PRO A 116 4.73 7.97 29.28
C PRO A 116 4.04 6.62 29.15
N GLY A 117 3.03 6.52 28.28
CA GLY A 117 2.31 5.29 28.01
C GLY A 117 3.17 4.17 27.42
N VAL A 118 4.21 4.51 26.64
CA VAL A 118 5.15 3.54 26.07
C VAL A 118 6.27 3.25 27.06
N LYS A 119 6.93 4.28 27.56
CA LYS A 119 8.17 4.15 28.37
C LYS A 119 7.94 3.66 29.79
N LEU A 120 6.88 4.14 30.45
CA LEU A 120 6.60 3.83 31.86
C LEU A 120 5.63 2.66 32.00
N GLU A 121 4.67 2.59 31.14
CA GLU A 121 3.54 1.65 31.24
C GLU A 121 3.65 0.47 30.26
N GLY A 122 4.64 0.48 29.35
CA GLY A 122 4.87 -0.60 28.40
C GLY A 122 3.77 -0.76 27.34
N GLY A 123 3.05 0.32 27.05
CA GLY A 123 2.01 0.34 26.02
C GLY A 123 2.59 0.23 24.62
N VAL A 124 1.75 -0.21 23.68
CA VAL A 124 2.07 -0.27 22.25
C VAL A 124 1.29 0.83 21.53
N VAL A 125 2.01 1.60 20.72
CA VAL A 125 1.41 2.61 19.85
C VAL A 125 0.76 1.94 18.67
N SER A 126 -0.48 2.34 18.40
CA SER A 126 -1.23 1.91 17.20
C SER A 126 -1.50 3.12 16.32
N HIS A 127 -0.90 3.15 15.14
CA HIS A 127 -1.16 4.15 14.11
C HIS A 127 -2.38 3.71 13.31
N ILE A 128 -3.52 4.35 13.53
CA ILE A 128 -4.78 4.04 12.84
C ILE A 128 -4.82 4.75 11.50
N MET A 129 -4.31 5.99 11.46
CA MET A 129 -4.17 6.76 10.23
C MET A 129 -2.71 7.13 10.03
N VAL A 130 -2.19 6.87 8.84
CA VAL A 130 -0.81 7.19 8.45
C VAL A 130 -0.77 8.44 7.58
N ASP A 131 -1.86 8.71 6.86
CA ASP A 131 -2.02 9.86 5.99
C ASP A 131 -3.40 10.52 6.19
N VAL A 132 -3.53 11.76 5.74
CA VAL A 132 -4.79 12.52 5.78
C VAL A 132 -5.03 13.24 4.46
N ASP A 133 -6.29 13.26 4.02
CA ASP A 133 -6.71 14.03 2.86
C ASP A 133 -6.91 15.51 3.25
N ILE A 134 -6.14 16.39 2.62
CA ILE A 134 -6.22 17.83 2.80
C ILE A 134 -6.62 18.54 1.52
N SER A 135 -7.22 19.71 1.67
CA SER A 135 -7.49 20.65 0.57
C SER A 135 -6.76 21.95 0.83
N CYS A 136 -5.82 22.31 -0.04
CA CYS A 136 -5.02 23.53 0.08
C CYS A 136 -4.68 24.13 -1.28
N LEU A 137 -4.17 25.36 -1.26
CA LEU A 137 -3.55 25.96 -2.44
C LEU A 137 -2.13 25.38 -2.65
N PRO A 138 -1.65 25.32 -3.90
CA PRO A 138 -0.30 24.80 -4.19
C PRO A 138 0.84 25.48 -3.42
N LYS A 139 0.63 26.73 -2.99
CA LYS A 139 1.63 27.52 -2.24
C LYS A 139 1.73 27.12 -0.78
N ASP A 140 0.62 26.62 -0.22
CA ASP A 140 0.47 26.32 1.21
C ASP A 140 0.54 24.80 1.49
N LEU A 141 1.04 24.02 0.50
CA LEU A 141 1.15 22.58 0.58
C LEU A 141 2.27 22.17 1.56
N PRO A 142 1.97 21.58 2.73
CA PRO A 142 2.97 21.07 3.65
C PRO A 142 3.48 19.70 3.16
N THR A 143 4.71 19.36 3.49
CA THR A 143 5.32 18.07 3.13
C THR A 143 4.89 16.95 4.06
N TYR A 144 4.64 17.26 5.33
CA TYR A 144 4.17 16.36 6.38
C TYR A 144 3.44 17.16 7.46
N ILE A 145 2.71 16.47 8.30
CA ILE A 145 2.05 17.05 9.48
C ILE A 145 2.63 16.37 10.73
N GLU A 146 3.13 17.18 11.66
CA GLU A 146 3.73 16.70 12.91
C GLU A 146 2.66 16.40 13.94
N VAL A 147 2.76 15.22 14.58
CA VAL A 147 1.89 14.77 15.66
C VAL A 147 2.76 14.47 16.86
N ASP A 148 2.68 15.28 17.92
CA ASP A 148 3.47 15.10 19.14
C ASP A 148 2.76 14.17 20.11
N MET A 149 3.43 13.10 20.51
CA MET A 149 2.91 12.05 21.38
C MET A 149 3.42 12.13 22.83
N ILE A 150 4.15 13.19 23.20
CA ILE A 150 4.85 13.29 24.48
C ILE A 150 3.93 13.21 25.71
N ALA A 151 2.65 13.58 25.58
CA ALA A 151 1.69 13.65 26.67
C ALA A 151 0.76 12.43 26.78
N LEU A 152 0.96 11.41 25.95
CA LEU A 152 0.03 10.28 25.89
C LEU A 152 0.35 9.20 26.93
N SER A 153 -0.69 8.77 27.66
CA SER A 153 -0.72 7.61 28.54
C SER A 153 -1.45 6.43 27.92
N ILE A 154 -1.40 5.26 28.56
CA ILE A 154 -2.19 4.10 28.09
C ILE A 154 -3.69 4.42 28.15
N GLY A 155 -4.37 4.14 27.05
CA GLY A 155 -5.79 4.42 26.84
C GLY A 155 -6.08 5.75 26.19
N ASP A 156 -5.08 6.63 26.06
CA ASP A 156 -5.24 7.90 25.37
C ASP A 156 -5.18 7.72 23.86
N SER A 157 -5.86 8.61 23.15
CA SER A 157 -5.85 8.66 21.70
C SER A 157 -5.82 10.10 21.22
N ILE A 158 -5.10 10.35 20.14
CA ILE A 158 -5.12 11.63 19.41
C ILE A 158 -6.13 11.55 18.28
N ARG A 159 -7.01 12.53 18.22
CA ARG A 159 -7.97 12.69 17.16
C ARG A 159 -7.49 13.70 16.13
N LEU A 160 -8.14 13.69 14.98
CA LEU A 160 -7.78 14.59 13.89
C LEU A 160 -8.00 16.08 14.27
N SER A 161 -8.96 16.37 15.12
CA SER A 161 -9.23 17.72 15.67
C SER A 161 -8.12 18.27 16.57
N ASP A 162 -7.35 17.40 17.22
CA ASP A 162 -6.29 17.80 18.17
C ASP A 162 -4.99 18.19 17.46
N ILE A 163 -4.90 17.92 16.16
CA ILE A 163 -3.69 18.13 15.37
C ILE A 163 -3.59 19.58 14.91
N LYS A 164 -2.42 20.16 15.08
CA LYS A 164 -2.10 21.51 14.61
C LYS A 164 -1.88 21.49 13.10
N VAL A 165 -2.82 22.04 12.38
CA VAL A 165 -2.74 22.19 10.92
C VAL A 165 -2.12 23.56 10.58
N PRO A 166 -1.20 23.65 9.59
CA PRO A 166 -0.67 24.93 9.14
C PRO A 166 -1.76 25.81 8.49
N GLU A 167 -1.51 27.11 8.46
CA GLU A 167 -2.44 28.06 7.85
C GLU A 167 -2.68 27.79 6.37
N GLY A 168 -3.94 27.89 5.93
CA GLY A 168 -4.32 27.67 4.53
C GLY A 168 -4.64 26.23 4.14
N VAL A 169 -4.59 25.29 5.08
CA VAL A 169 -4.91 23.87 4.87
C VAL A 169 -6.25 23.54 5.48
N GLU A 170 -7.14 22.94 4.70
CA GLU A 170 -8.45 22.44 5.15
C GLU A 170 -8.40 20.92 5.18
N LEU A 171 -8.76 20.30 6.31
CA LEU A 171 -8.87 18.85 6.45
C LEU A 171 -10.18 18.39 5.81
N THR A 172 -10.10 17.61 4.73
CA THR A 172 -11.29 17.11 4.02
C THR A 172 -11.98 16.00 4.81
N THR A 173 -11.21 15.22 5.57
CA THR A 173 -11.72 14.07 6.34
C THR A 173 -12.39 14.49 7.63
N LEU A 174 -12.08 15.68 8.15
CA LEU A 174 -12.72 16.22 9.35
C LEU A 174 -14.08 16.81 9.01
N SER A 175 -15.14 16.26 9.62
CA SER A 175 -16.51 16.77 9.55
C SER A 175 -17.04 16.92 10.96
N GLU A 176 -18.09 17.72 11.15
CA GLU A 176 -18.73 17.90 12.48
C GLU A 176 -19.17 16.58 13.12
N ASP A 177 -19.53 15.58 12.28
CA ASP A 177 -19.99 14.26 12.72
C ASP A 177 -18.90 13.17 12.67
N ASN A 178 -17.73 13.45 12.11
CA ASN A 178 -16.68 12.46 11.90
C ASN A 178 -15.30 13.01 12.28
N ASP A 179 -14.84 12.61 13.46
CA ASP A 179 -13.52 12.94 13.99
C ASP A 179 -12.73 11.64 14.23
N PRO A 180 -12.04 11.13 13.20
CA PRO A 180 -11.35 9.87 13.30
C PRO A 180 -10.13 9.97 14.22
N THR A 181 -9.85 8.87 14.93
CA THR A 181 -8.66 8.72 15.75
C THR A 181 -7.45 8.48 14.83
N VAL A 182 -6.38 9.23 15.05
CA VAL A 182 -5.13 9.13 14.29
C VAL A 182 -4.19 8.12 14.91
N THR A 183 -3.98 8.20 16.22
CA THR A 183 -3.12 7.28 16.96
C THR A 183 -3.69 7.00 18.34
N SER A 184 -3.39 5.83 18.89
CA SER A 184 -3.76 5.45 20.25
C SER A 184 -2.67 4.59 20.89
N ILE A 185 -2.55 4.68 22.23
CA ILE A 185 -1.66 3.81 23.00
C ILE A 185 -2.51 2.77 23.73
N SER A 186 -2.27 1.50 23.48
CA SER A 186 -2.99 0.39 24.10
C SER A 186 -2.05 -0.54 24.85
N GLN A 187 -2.58 -1.25 25.85
CA GLN A 187 -1.82 -2.32 26.49
C GLN A 187 -1.62 -3.49 25.50
N PRO A 188 -0.40 -4.05 25.42
CA PRO A 188 -0.19 -5.25 24.64
C PRO A 188 -1.06 -6.38 25.21
N LYS A 189 -1.92 -6.98 24.38
CA LYS A 189 -2.58 -8.22 24.75
C LYS A 189 -1.53 -9.31 24.72
N VAL A 190 -1.07 -9.74 25.90
CA VAL A 190 -0.29 -10.97 26.02
C VAL A 190 -1.24 -12.10 25.70
N VAL A 191 -1.15 -12.63 24.50
CA VAL A 191 -1.75 -13.93 24.19
C VAL A 191 -0.94 -14.94 24.97
N VAL A 192 -1.43 -15.31 26.14
CA VAL A 192 -0.95 -16.50 26.82
C VAL A 192 -1.38 -17.65 25.93
N GLU A 193 -0.46 -18.18 25.14
CA GLU A 193 -0.62 -19.51 24.57
C GLU A 193 -0.74 -20.45 25.77
N GLU A 194 -1.96 -20.82 26.11
CA GLU A 194 -2.21 -21.99 26.95
C GLU A 194 -1.65 -23.19 26.19
N THR A 195 -0.40 -23.53 26.48
CA THR A 195 0.11 -24.85 26.17
C THR A 195 -0.81 -25.83 26.88
N PRO A 196 -1.44 -26.76 26.19
CA PRO A 196 -2.21 -27.80 26.87
C PRO A 196 -1.23 -28.61 27.75
N VAL A 197 -1.33 -28.39 29.03
CA VAL A 197 -0.67 -29.22 30.04
C VAL A 197 -1.28 -30.59 29.88
N ALA A 198 -0.49 -31.52 29.34
CA ALA A 198 -0.79 -32.93 29.37
C ALA A 198 -0.93 -33.30 30.86
N ALA A 199 -2.13 -33.56 31.29
CA ALA A 199 -2.42 -34.16 32.58
C ALA A 199 -1.94 -35.60 32.53
N GLU A 200 -0.79 -35.85 33.12
CA GLU A 200 -0.41 -37.12 33.66
C GLU A 200 -1.31 -37.38 34.90
N GLY A 201 -2.15 -38.32 34.80
CA GLY A 201 -3.02 -38.79 35.89
C GLY A 201 -3.10 -40.31 35.88
N GLU A 202 -2.57 -40.84 36.91
CA GLU A 202 -2.39 -42.24 37.35
C GLU A 202 -3.60 -43.14 37.19
N GLU A 203 -3.24 -44.41 36.90
CA GLU A 203 -3.71 -45.70 37.40
C GLU A 203 -5.21 -45.94 37.69
N GLY A 204 -5.66 -47.01 37.10
CA GLY A 204 -6.89 -47.71 37.44
C GLY A 204 -7.14 -48.93 36.56
N GLU A 205 -6.73 -50.01 37.07
CA GLU A 205 -6.74 -51.42 36.69
C GLU A 205 -8.11 -51.96 36.28
N GLU A 206 -8.05 -53.00 35.44
CA GLU A 206 -8.94 -54.17 35.33
C GLU A 206 -10.08 -54.19 34.31
N GLY A 207 -10.00 -55.20 33.49
CA GLY A 207 -11.17 -55.91 32.96
C GLY A 207 -11.15 -56.25 31.48
N ALA A 208 -10.42 -57.28 31.16
CA ALA A 208 -10.76 -58.45 30.37
C ALA A 208 -11.71 -58.39 29.16
N GLU A 209 -11.22 -58.98 28.13
CA GLU A 209 -11.81 -60.02 27.25
C GLU A 209 -12.45 -59.55 25.93
N ALA A 210 -11.76 -59.99 24.94
CA ALA A 210 -12.09 -60.94 23.89
C ALA A 210 -12.81 -60.49 22.64
N ALA A 211 -12.19 -60.94 21.62
CA ALA A 211 -12.66 -61.49 20.34
C ALA A 211 -12.71 -60.58 19.18
N GLU A 212 -11.80 -60.78 18.30
CA GLU A 212 -11.80 -61.66 17.14
C GLU A 212 -12.49 -61.07 15.91
N GLY A 213 -11.75 -61.08 14.89
CA GLY A 213 -12.25 -61.38 13.56
C GLY A 213 -11.99 -60.39 12.48
N GLY A 214 -11.03 -60.69 11.68
CA GLY A 214 -11.08 -60.99 10.27
C GLY A 214 -10.95 -59.80 9.37
N ASP A 215 -9.85 -59.75 8.77
CA ASP A 215 -9.50 -60.33 7.47
C ASP A 215 -9.98 -59.49 6.29
N ASP A 216 -9.04 -59.08 5.57
CA ASP A 216 -8.58 -59.50 4.27
C ASP A 216 -8.83 -58.50 3.11
N LYS A 217 -7.71 -58.35 2.43
CA LYS A 217 -7.52 -58.20 0.99
C LYS A 217 -7.83 -56.86 0.33
N ALA A 218 -6.82 -56.20 -0.09
CA ALA A 218 -5.93 -56.45 -1.22
C ALA A 218 -6.58 -56.21 -2.59
N ALA A 219 -5.77 -55.60 -3.40
CA ALA A 219 -5.68 -55.63 -4.86
C ALA A 219 -6.16 -54.34 -5.51
N GLU A 220 -5.27 -53.58 -6.10
CA GLU A 220 -4.49 -53.82 -7.31
C GLU A 220 -5.25 -53.52 -8.59
N GLY A 221 -4.56 -52.80 -9.40
CA GLY A 221 -4.70 -52.85 -10.86
C GLY A 221 -5.30 -51.60 -11.45
N GLY A 222 -4.62 -50.90 -12.21
CA GLY A 222 -3.98 -51.11 -13.49
C GLY A 222 -4.61 -50.15 -14.42
N ASP A 223 -3.82 -49.33 -14.97
CA ASP A 223 -3.13 -49.45 -16.25
C ASP A 223 -4.01 -49.08 -17.46
N ASP A 224 -3.44 -48.15 -18.17
CA ASP A 224 -3.13 -48.21 -19.61
C ASP A 224 -4.07 -47.59 -20.65
N LYS A 225 -3.35 -46.90 -21.52
CA LYS A 225 -3.53 -46.73 -22.95
C LYS A 225 -4.32 -45.51 -23.43
N ALA A 226 -3.62 -44.49 -23.94
CA ALA A 226 -2.97 -44.41 -25.26
C ALA A 226 -3.88 -44.67 -26.47
N ALA A 227 -3.91 -43.71 -27.32
CA ALA A 227 -3.90 -43.72 -28.75
C ALA A 227 -4.69 -42.51 -29.29
N GLU A 228 -4.08 -41.62 -30.00
CA GLU A 228 -3.63 -41.65 -31.38
C GLU A 228 -4.72 -41.35 -32.42
N GLY A 229 -4.37 -40.44 -33.27
CA GLY A 229 -4.90 -40.31 -34.63
C GLY A 229 -5.85 -39.16 -34.81
N GLY A 230 -5.67 -38.27 -35.70
CA GLY A 230 -5.16 -38.13 -37.03
C GLY A 230 -5.57 -36.75 -37.50
N ASP A 231 -4.74 -36.04 -38.03
CA ASP A 231 -4.43 -35.65 -39.38
C ASP A 231 -5.67 -35.55 -40.30
N GLU A 232 -5.92 -34.38 -40.81
CA GLU A 232 -6.18 -34.15 -42.25
C GLU A 232 -6.31 -32.66 -42.57
N LYS A 233 -5.40 -32.19 -43.31
CA LYS A 233 -5.35 -31.30 -44.45
C LYS A 233 -6.63 -31.04 -45.21
N SER A 234 -6.86 -29.79 -45.53
CA SER A 234 -7.24 -29.27 -46.87
C SER A 234 -7.25 -27.74 -46.79
N ASP A 235 -6.42 -27.03 -47.35
CA ASP A 235 -6.10 -26.62 -48.72
C ASP A 235 -7.33 -26.08 -49.48
N LYS A 236 -7.08 -24.88 -49.95
CA LYS A 236 -7.61 -24.13 -51.12
C LYS A 236 -8.56 -22.98 -50.87
N LYS A 237 -8.03 -21.82 -51.21
CA LYS A 237 -8.37 -20.97 -52.36
C LYS A 237 -9.74 -20.28 -52.30
N ASP A 238 -9.80 -18.98 -52.20
CA ASP A 238 -9.72 -17.97 -53.28
C ASP A 238 -9.38 -16.59 -52.65
#